data_f0b18b0a5ba2eadb25944d834b45fe25
#
_entry.id   f0b18b0a5ba2eadb25944d834b45fe25
#
_cell.length_a   1.000
_cell.length_b   1.000
_cell.length_c   1.000
_cell.angle_alpha   90.00
_cell.angle_beta   90.00
_cell.angle_gamma   90.00
#
_symmetry.space_group_name_H-M   'P 1'
#
loop_
_entity.id
_entity.type
_entity.pdbx_description
1 polymer ?
#
loop_
_entity_poly.entity_id
_entity_poly.type
_entity_poly.pdbx_seq_one_letter_code
_entity_poly.pdbx_strand_id
1 'polypeptide(L)'
;MIDHLTVRVRDVQKSKAFLTAALAPLGYEVLMEHGEYLGLGADKKPDLWIAPGKQEPLHLAFAAKDRKAVDGFYKAAIKAGAKDNGKPGIRKDYHPHYYGAFVIDPDGHNLEAVCHKPE
;
A
#
# COMPACT_ATOMS: atom_id res chain seq x y z
N MET A 1 -10.19 3.52 16.63
CA MET A 1 -9.51 3.74 15.34
C MET A 1 -8.08 3.23 15.40
N ILE A 2 -7.59 2.72 14.29
CA ILE A 2 -6.23 2.20 14.24
C ILE A 2 -5.25 3.37 14.14
N ASP A 3 -4.21 3.35 14.97
CA ASP A 3 -3.15 4.37 14.93
C ASP A 3 -2.03 3.93 13.99
N HIS A 4 -1.58 2.72 14.13
CA HIS A 4 -0.54 2.17 13.27
C HIS A 4 -0.62 0.64 13.21
N LEU A 5 0.05 0.07 12.23
CA LEU A 5 0.07 -1.37 11.97
C LEU A 5 1.51 -1.78 11.69
N THR A 6 1.92 -2.91 12.21
CA THR A 6 3.23 -3.49 11.88
C THR A 6 3.02 -4.71 10.99
N VAL A 7 3.72 -4.72 9.87
CA VAL A 7 3.70 -5.82 8.91
C VAL A 7 5.09 -6.43 8.86
N ARG A 8 5.18 -7.75 8.98
CA ARG A 8 6.46 -8.42 8.91
C ARG A 8 6.74 -8.89 7.48
N VAL A 9 8.00 -8.73 7.09
CA VAL A 9 8.44 -9.07 5.73
C VAL A 9 9.74 -9.85 5.82
N ARG A 10 10.04 -10.61 4.76
CA ARG A 10 11.26 -11.43 4.74
C ARG A 10 12.53 -10.60 4.56
N ASP A 11 12.45 -9.53 3.78
CA ASP A 11 13.59 -8.70 3.46
C ASP A 11 13.17 -7.23 3.55
N VAL A 12 13.54 -6.58 4.65
CA VAL A 12 13.11 -5.20 4.91
C VAL A 12 13.62 -4.23 3.83
N GLN A 13 14.84 -4.42 3.33
CA GLN A 13 15.36 -3.50 2.32
C GLN A 13 14.65 -3.63 0.98
N LYS A 14 14.30 -4.84 0.58
CA LYS A 14 13.48 -5.04 -0.62
C LYS A 14 12.10 -4.44 -0.44
N SER A 15 11.50 -4.65 0.73
CA SER A 15 10.19 -4.08 1.03
C SER A 15 10.25 -2.56 1.05
N LYS A 16 11.33 -1.98 1.58
CA LYS A 16 11.53 -0.53 1.55
C LYS A 16 11.52 0.01 0.13
N ALA A 17 12.29 -0.61 -0.76
CA ALA A 17 12.35 -0.17 -2.15
C ALA A 17 10.98 -0.29 -2.83
N PHE A 18 10.30 -1.42 -2.62
CA PHE A 18 9.00 -1.64 -3.21
C PHE A 18 7.95 -0.65 -2.70
N LEU A 19 7.83 -0.52 -1.37
CA LEU A 19 6.80 0.32 -0.76
C LEU A 19 7.04 1.80 -1.01
N THR A 20 8.29 2.24 -1.03
CA THR A 20 8.61 3.62 -1.36
C THR A 20 8.08 3.99 -2.75
N ALA A 21 8.27 3.09 -3.71
CA ALA A 21 7.79 3.32 -5.08
C ALA A 21 6.27 3.21 -5.17
N ALA A 22 5.70 2.14 -4.62
CA ALA A 22 4.27 1.85 -4.78
C ALA A 22 3.38 2.84 -4.04
N LEU A 23 3.82 3.30 -2.87
CA LEU A 23 2.99 4.17 -2.03
C LEU A 23 3.26 5.65 -2.24
N ALA A 24 4.28 6.02 -3.01
CA ALA A 24 4.55 7.43 -3.31
C ALA A 24 3.33 8.16 -3.91
N PRO A 25 2.58 7.56 -4.87
CA PRO A 25 1.40 8.23 -5.40
C PRO A 25 0.30 8.47 -4.37
N LEU A 26 0.36 7.79 -3.23
CA LEU A 26 -0.60 7.98 -2.14
C LEU A 26 -0.10 8.98 -1.10
N GLY A 27 1.09 9.54 -1.30
CA GLY A 27 1.67 10.51 -0.38
C GLY A 27 2.50 9.91 0.73
N TYR A 28 2.73 8.61 0.70
CA TYR A 28 3.55 7.94 1.71
C TYR A 28 5.04 8.13 1.42
N GLU A 29 5.80 8.22 2.49
CA GLU A 29 7.26 8.27 2.42
C GLU A 29 7.84 7.59 3.65
N VAL A 30 9.11 7.25 3.59
CA VAL A 30 9.82 6.72 4.74
C VAL A 30 10.07 7.87 5.71
N LEU A 31 9.49 7.78 6.90
CA LEU A 31 9.59 8.81 7.92
C LEU A 31 10.57 8.46 9.02
N MET A 32 10.76 7.17 9.29
CA MET A 32 11.66 6.72 10.34
C MET A 32 12.32 5.41 9.95
N GLU A 33 13.59 5.27 10.31
CA GLU A 33 14.31 4.01 10.22
C GLU A 33 15.04 3.81 11.55
N HIS A 34 14.84 2.65 12.15
CA HIS A 34 15.45 2.34 13.44
C HIS A 34 15.86 0.87 13.42
N GLY A 35 17.15 0.62 13.21
CA GLY A 35 17.62 -0.74 12.99
C GLY A 35 16.99 -1.32 11.74
N GLU A 36 16.30 -2.45 11.88
CA GLU A 36 15.57 -3.07 10.78
C GLU A 36 14.09 -2.68 10.73
N TYR A 37 13.68 -1.74 11.59
CA TYR A 37 12.30 -1.26 11.61
C TYR A 37 12.16 -0.02 10.74
N LEU A 38 11.11 0.02 9.94
CA LEU A 38 10.87 1.07 8.98
C LEU A 38 9.48 1.62 9.19
N GLY A 39 9.37 2.94 9.36
CA GLY A 39 8.07 3.60 9.52
C GLY A 39 7.74 4.44 8.31
N LEU A 40 6.60 4.19 7.71
CA LEU A 40 6.11 4.92 6.54
C LEU A 40 4.79 5.60 6.88
N GLY A 41 4.53 6.70 6.21
CA GLY A 41 3.25 7.39 6.39
C GLY A 41 3.18 8.64 5.54
N ALA A 42 2.00 9.25 5.56
CA ALA A 42 1.75 10.56 5.01
C ALA A 42 1.68 11.55 6.17
N ASP A 43 1.73 12.84 5.88
CA ASP A 43 1.55 13.90 6.88
C ASP A 43 2.47 13.79 8.09
N LYS A 44 3.69 13.31 7.88
CA LYS A 44 4.74 13.28 8.91
C LYS A 44 4.47 12.34 10.09
N LYS A 45 3.47 11.48 9.99
CA LYS A 45 3.17 10.51 11.03
C LYS A 45 3.21 9.10 10.43
N PRO A 46 4.11 8.22 10.91
CA PRO A 46 4.12 6.84 10.42
C PRO A 46 2.92 6.08 10.96
N ASP A 47 2.20 5.43 10.08
CA ASP A 47 1.11 4.54 10.45
C ASP A 47 1.29 3.12 9.93
N LEU A 48 2.32 2.91 9.12
CA LEU A 48 2.68 1.59 8.61
C LEU A 48 4.13 1.30 9.01
N TRP A 49 4.32 0.29 9.84
CA TRP A 49 5.64 -0.16 10.24
C TRP A 49 5.98 -1.48 9.57
N ILE A 50 7.21 -1.59 9.12
CA ILE A 50 7.73 -2.81 8.50
C ILE A 50 8.82 -3.34 9.40
N ALA A 51 8.77 -4.63 9.68
CA ALA A 51 9.74 -5.31 10.54
C ALA A 51 10.12 -6.65 9.91
N PRO A 52 11.30 -7.18 10.24
CA PRO A 52 11.68 -8.50 9.70
C PRO A 52 10.90 -9.61 10.39
N GLY A 53 10.61 -10.68 9.66
CA GLY A 53 9.98 -11.85 10.23
C GLY A 53 9.05 -12.54 9.24
N LYS A 54 8.34 -13.52 9.73
CA LYS A 54 7.33 -14.27 8.99
C LYS A 54 5.95 -13.87 9.47
N GLN A 55 5.01 -13.88 8.55
CA GLN A 55 3.65 -13.52 8.86
C GLN A 55 2.73 -14.07 7.76
N GLU A 56 1.53 -14.47 8.13
CA GLU A 56 0.51 -14.86 7.16
C GLU A 56 0.19 -13.65 6.27
N PRO A 57 -0.06 -13.87 4.97
CA PRO A 57 -0.45 -12.77 4.09
C PRO A 57 -1.69 -12.06 4.61
N LEU A 58 -1.70 -10.74 4.51
CA LEU A 58 -2.84 -9.94 4.92
C LEU A 58 -3.33 -9.07 3.79
N HIS A 59 -4.53 -8.50 3.97
CA HIS A 59 -5.10 -7.53 3.04
C HIS A 59 -5.04 -6.16 3.70
N LEU A 60 -4.37 -5.23 3.04
CA LEU A 60 -4.17 -3.89 3.56
C LEU A 60 -4.61 -2.89 2.49
N ALA A 61 -5.58 -2.05 2.84
CA ALA A 61 -6.12 -1.06 1.92
C ALA A 61 -5.75 0.35 2.38
N PHE A 62 -5.29 1.15 1.43
CA PHE A 62 -4.93 2.54 1.65
C PHE A 62 -5.99 3.45 1.04
N ALA A 63 -6.40 4.47 1.77
CA ALA A 63 -7.33 5.46 1.25
C ALA A 63 -6.58 6.39 0.30
N ALA A 64 -7.13 6.58 -0.89
CA ALA A 64 -6.57 7.51 -1.87
C ALA A 64 -7.46 8.74 -1.96
N LYS A 65 -6.86 9.89 -2.16
CA LYS A 65 -7.61 11.15 -2.21
C LYS A 65 -8.46 11.29 -3.47
N ASP A 66 -8.08 10.61 -4.54
CA ASP A 66 -8.81 10.66 -5.81
C ASP A 66 -8.49 9.39 -6.64
N ARG A 67 -9.19 9.23 -7.74
CA ARG A 67 -9.01 8.06 -8.62
C ARG A 67 -7.65 8.07 -9.31
N LYS A 68 -7.12 9.25 -9.57
CA LYS A 68 -5.79 9.37 -10.17
C LYS A 68 -4.72 8.77 -9.27
N ALA A 69 -4.84 8.99 -7.96
CA ALA A 69 -3.90 8.41 -7.00
C ALA A 69 -4.00 6.88 -6.97
N VAL A 70 -5.21 6.33 -7.13
CA VAL A 70 -5.39 4.87 -7.23
C VAL A 70 -4.67 4.34 -8.48
N ASP A 71 -4.85 5.01 -9.62
CA ASP A 71 -4.18 4.63 -10.86
C ASP A 71 -2.66 4.69 -10.71
N GLY A 72 -2.18 5.75 -10.07
CA GLY A 72 -0.74 5.94 -9.83
C GLY A 72 -0.16 4.84 -8.94
N PHE A 73 -0.87 4.50 -7.88
CA PHE A 73 -0.47 3.40 -7.00
C PHE A 73 -0.30 2.10 -7.81
N TYR A 74 -1.31 1.75 -8.60
CA TYR A 74 -1.27 0.52 -9.36
C TYR A 74 -0.08 0.48 -10.33
N LYS A 75 0.10 1.55 -11.10
CA LYS A 75 1.22 1.63 -12.05
C LYS A 75 2.57 1.50 -11.34
N ALA A 76 2.75 2.24 -10.26
CA ALA A 76 4.00 2.24 -9.51
C ALA A 76 4.28 0.88 -8.88
N ALA A 77 3.24 0.24 -8.33
CA ALA A 77 3.39 -1.06 -7.70
C ALA A 77 3.77 -2.15 -8.72
N ILE A 78 3.11 -2.17 -9.87
CA ILE A 78 3.43 -3.13 -10.92
C ILE A 78 4.86 -2.91 -11.42
N LYS A 79 5.25 -1.66 -11.64
CA LYS A 79 6.61 -1.34 -12.07
C LYS A 79 7.64 -1.78 -11.04
N ALA A 80 7.30 -1.71 -9.76
CA ALA A 80 8.18 -2.09 -8.67
C ALA A 80 8.21 -3.60 -8.38
N GLY A 81 7.44 -4.40 -9.14
CA GLY A 81 7.50 -5.85 -9.06
C GLY A 81 6.29 -6.56 -8.48
N ALA A 82 5.23 -5.84 -8.16
CA ALA A 82 4.01 -6.47 -7.66
C ALA A 82 3.28 -7.19 -8.78
N LYS A 83 2.42 -8.12 -8.40
CA LYS A 83 1.56 -8.83 -9.35
C LYS A 83 0.18 -8.21 -9.35
N ASP A 84 -0.45 -8.16 -10.52
CA ASP A 84 -1.82 -7.69 -10.65
C ASP A 84 -2.77 -8.60 -9.86
N ASN A 85 -3.65 -7.98 -9.08
CA ASN A 85 -4.72 -8.66 -8.36
C ASN A 85 -6.05 -7.93 -8.52
N GLY A 86 -6.13 -7.02 -9.48
CA GLY A 86 -7.33 -6.25 -9.78
C GLY A 86 -6.99 -4.86 -10.29
N LYS A 87 -7.14 -4.65 -11.59
CA LYS A 87 -6.82 -3.36 -12.21
C LYS A 87 -7.71 -2.24 -11.67
N PRO A 88 -7.24 -0.97 -11.76
CA PRO A 88 -8.06 0.16 -11.32
C PRO A 88 -9.43 0.16 -11.98
N GLY A 89 -10.46 0.36 -11.19
CA GLY A 89 -11.83 0.40 -11.70
C GLY A 89 -12.85 0.41 -10.59
N ILE A 90 -14.09 0.61 -11.01
CA ILE A 90 -15.24 0.60 -10.10
C ILE A 90 -15.57 -0.83 -9.66
N ARG A 91 -15.83 -0.99 -8.38
CA ARG A 91 -16.27 -2.26 -7.78
C ARG A 91 -17.71 -2.07 -7.30
N LYS A 92 -18.65 -2.24 -8.21
CA LYS A 92 -20.09 -2.01 -7.93
C LYS A 92 -20.62 -2.87 -6.80
N ASP A 93 -20.07 -4.07 -6.64
CA ASP A 93 -20.51 -4.99 -5.59
C ASP A 93 -20.26 -4.44 -4.19
N TYR A 94 -19.31 -3.51 -4.05
CA TYR A 94 -19.03 -2.89 -2.76
C TYR A 94 -19.87 -1.64 -2.57
N HIS A 95 -19.78 -0.68 -3.49
CA HIS A 95 -20.72 0.44 -3.58
C HIS A 95 -20.46 1.20 -4.89
N PRO A 96 -21.40 2.10 -5.32
CA PRO A 96 -21.31 2.73 -6.64
C PRO A 96 -20.05 3.56 -6.91
N HIS A 97 -19.42 4.06 -5.86
CA HIS A 97 -18.24 4.94 -6.01
C HIS A 97 -16.96 4.28 -5.52
N TYR A 98 -16.96 2.98 -5.32
CA TYR A 98 -15.78 2.26 -4.88
C TYR A 98 -14.83 2.10 -6.06
N TYR A 99 -13.81 2.94 -6.11
CA TYR A 99 -12.79 2.87 -7.17
C TYR A 99 -11.51 2.33 -6.56
N GLY A 100 -11.15 1.11 -6.87
CA GLY A 100 -10.02 0.43 -6.24
C GLY A 100 -9.11 -0.25 -7.22
N ALA A 101 -7.90 -0.52 -6.75
CA ALA A 101 -6.91 -1.32 -7.47
C ALA A 101 -6.19 -2.22 -6.46
N PHE A 102 -5.83 -3.41 -6.87
CA PHE A 102 -5.29 -4.45 -6.00
C PHE A 102 -4.03 -5.03 -6.61
N VAL A 103 -3.02 -5.24 -5.78
CA VAL A 103 -1.78 -5.91 -6.19
C VAL A 103 -1.35 -6.89 -5.11
N ILE A 104 -0.54 -7.87 -5.50
CA ILE A 104 0.12 -8.77 -4.54
C ILE A 104 1.56 -8.32 -4.46
N ASP A 105 2.01 -7.98 -3.26
CA ASP A 105 3.38 -7.52 -3.05
C ASP A 105 4.37 -8.69 -3.01
N PRO A 106 5.69 -8.41 -2.96
CA PRO A 106 6.69 -9.48 -2.96
C PRO A 106 6.57 -10.47 -1.81
N ASP A 107 5.93 -10.11 -0.71
CA ASP A 107 5.71 -11.00 0.43
C ASP A 107 4.35 -11.69 0.40
N GLY A 108 3.56 -11.49 -0.64
CA GLY A 108 2.28 -12.15 -0.80
C GLY A 108 1.10 -11.39 -0.20
N HIS A 109 1.32 -10.19 0.32
CA HIS A 109 0.23 -9.40 0.88
C HIS A 109 -0.62 -8.78 -0.23
N ASN A 110 -1.92 -8.74 -0.01
CA ASN A 110 -2.86 -8.08 -0.91
C ASN A 110 -2.93 -6.61 -0.54
N LEU A 111 -2.30 -5.76 -1.35
CA LEU A 111 -2.32 -4.32 -1.14
C LEU A 111 -3.33 -3.66 -2.07
N GLU A 112 -4.11 -2.76 -1.51
CA GLU A 112 -5.17 -2.09 -2.24
C GLU A 112 -5.06 -0.58 -2.05
N ALA A 113 -5.39 0.18 -3.07
CA ALA A 113 -5.67 1.61 -2.92
C ALA A 113 -7.12 1.82 -3.34
N VAL A 114 -7.86 2.61 -2.57
CA VAL A 114 -9.28 2.82 -2.82
C VAL A 114 -9.66 4.28 -2.64
N CYS A 115 -10.49 4.78 -3.55
CA CYS A 115 -11.11 6.10 -3.47
C CYS A 115 -12.62 5.91 -3.45
N HIS A 116 -13.28 6.51 -2.47
CA HIS A 116 -14.73 6.39 -2.31
C HIS A 116 -15.50 7.58 -2.90
N LYS A 117 -14.80 8.52 -3.48
CA LYS A 117 -15.45 9.73 -4.03
C LYS A 117 -16.11 9.43 -5.39
N PRO A 118 -17.24 10.07 -5.66
CA PRO A 118 -17.93 9.88 -6.95
C PRO A 118 -17.18 10.58 -8.07
N GLU A 119 -16.00 10.20 -8.33
CA GLU A 119 -15.21 10.74 -9.39
C GLU A 119 -14.37 11.92 -8.99
#